data_4140d62dbc7ebe6585b9747d0b1ea192
#
_entry.id   4140d62dbc7ebe6585b9747d0b1ea192
#
_cell.length_a   1.000
_cell.length_b   1.000
_cell.length_c   1.000
_cell.angle_alpha   90.00
_cell.angle_beta   90.00
_cell.angle_gamma   90.00
#
_symmetry.space_group_name_H-M   'P 1'
#
loop_
_entity.id
_entity.type
_entity.pdbx_description
1 polymer ?
#
loop_
_entity_poly.entity_id
_entity_poly.type
_entity_poly.pdbx_seq_one_letter_code
_entity_poly.pdbx_strand_id
1 'polypeptide(L)'
;MALTLGILALVEAKPGKEAEVEAFVKGGQAIVEQEPGTRVWYGFRVDGSTFGIFDAFEDEASRQAHLSGQIPAALASAGPQLLAKDPDIRLVDVLAVKGA
;
A
#
# COMPACT_ATOMS: atom_id res chain seq x y z
N MET A 1 6.25 10.45 -18.52
CA MET A 1 4.94 9.79 -18.50
C MET A 1 4.19 10.23 -17.27
N ALA A 2 2.90 10.42 -17.40
CA ALA A 2 2.08 10.87 -16.28
C ALA A 2 1.72 9.69 -15.37
N LEU A 3 1.67 9.95 -14.06
CA LEU A 3 1.16 9.00 -13.09
C LEU A 3 -0.34 9.19 -13.01
N THR A 4 -1.09 8.33 -13.70
CA THR A 4 -2.53 8.49 -13.83
C THR A 4 -3.33 7.46 -13.05
N LEU A 5 -2.71 6.40 -12.59
CA LEU A 5 -3.39 5.31 -11.89
C LEU A 5 -2.77 5.14 -10.50
N GLY A 6 -3.61 4.86 -9.53
CA GLY A 6 -3.14 4.67 -8.17
C GLY A 6 -3.89 3.58 -7.43
N ILE A 7 -3.37 3.25 -6.25
CA ILE A 7 -4.02 2.35 -5.30
C ILE A 7 -3.96 3.02 -3.94
N LEU A 8 -5.09 3.08 -3.25
CA LEU A 8 -5.15 3.49 -1.85
C LEU A 8 -5.55 2.27 -1.02
N ALA A 9 -4.69 1.90 -0.09
CA ALA A 9 -4.98 0.81 0.84
C ALA A 9 -5.01 1.37 2.25
N LEU A 10 -6.08 1.09 2.99
CA LEU A 10 -6.20 1.46 4.40
C LEU A 10 -6.37 0.19 5.22
N VAL A 11 -5.63 0.12 6.32
CA VAL A 11 -5.65 -1.04 7.22
C VAL A 11 -5.83 -0.56 8.66
N GLU A 12 -6.57 -1.34 9.45
CA GLU A 12 -6.77 -1.05 10.86
C GLU A 12 -6.17 -2.17 11.69
N ALA A 13 -5.24 -1.80 12.58
CA ALA A 13 -4.57 -2.77 13.45
C ALA A 13 -5.51 -3.24 14.55
N LYS A 14 -5.43 -4.53 14.88
CA LYS A 14 -6.05 -5.04 16.11
C LYS A 14 -5.43 -4.36 17.32
N PRO A 15 -6.20 -4.21 18.42
CA PRO A 15 -5.63 -3.71 19.67
C PRO A 15 -4.41 -4.53 20.08
N GLY A 16 -3.30 -3.84 20.35
CA GLY A 16 -2.03 -4.47 20.70
C GLY A 16 -1.15 -4.86 19.52
N LYS A 17 -1.62 -4.69 18.28
CA LYS A 17 -0.86 -5.04 17.07
C LYS A 17 -0.39 -3.82 16.29
N GLU A 18 -0.55 -2.64 16.83
CA GLU A 18 -0.22 -1.39 16.13
C GLU A 18 1.26 -1.33 15.73
N ALA A 19 2.16 -1.74 16.63
CA ALA A 19 3.59 -1.74 16.31
C ALA A 19 3.95 -2.72 15.21
N GLU A 20 3.28 -3.87 15.16
CA GLU A 20 3.53 -4.86 14.11
C GLU A 20 3.02 -4.38 12.76
N VAL A 21 1.86 -3.71 12.73
CA VAL A 21 1.32 -3.14 11.49
C VAL A 21 2.23 -2.01 11.01
N GLU A 22 2.72 -1.16 11.91
CA GLU A 22 3.68 -0.12 11.55
C GLU A 22 4.93 -0.71 10.93
N ALA A 23 5.49 -1.77 11.52
CA ALA A 23 6.67 -2.45 11.00
C ALA A 23 6.40 -3.06 9.61
N PHE A 24 5.20 -3.62 9.41
CA PHE A 24 4.80 -4.15 8.13
C PHE A 24 4.79 -3.07 7.05
N VAL A 25 4.18 -1.91 7.35
CA VAL A 25 4.13 -0.79 6.40
C VAL A 25 5.54 -0.29 6.07
N LYS A 26 6.38 -0.08 7.09
CA LYS A 26 7.75 0.35 6.86
C LYS A 26 8.54 -0.65 6.02
N GLY A 27 8.34 -1.93 6.26
CA GLY A 27 9.04 -2.99 5.52
C GLY A 27 8.68 -3.06 4.05
N GLY A 28 7.52 -2.53 3.67
CA GLY A 28 7.10 -2.51 2.28
C GLY A 28 8.00 -1.68 1.37
N GLN A 29 8.71 -0.69 1.92
CA GLN A 29 9.58 0.16 1.11
C GLN A 29 10.66 -0.65 0.39
N ALA A 30 11.32 -1.56 1.09
CA ALA A 30 12.39 -2.37 0.47
C ALA A 30 11.85 -3.26 -0.66
N ILE A 31 10.61 -3.71 -0.51
CA ILE A 31 9.97 -4.55 -1.53
C ILE A 31 9.67 -3.73 -2.80
N VAL A 32 9.04 -2.56 -2.64
CA VAL A 32 8.65 -1.75 -3.80
C VAL A 32 9.84 -1.16 -4.54
N GLU A 33 10.97 -1.01 -3.87
CA GLU A 33 12.18 -0.56 -4.56
C GLU A 33 12.67 -1.57 -5.61
N GLN A 34 12.22 -2.82 -5.54
CA GLN A 34 12.47 -3.83 -6.54
C GLN A 34 11.41 -3.85 -7.64
N GLU A 35 10.41 -2.99 -7.58
CA GLU A 35 9.29 -2.93 -8.54
C GLU A 35 9.44 -1.70 -9.43
N PRO A 36 10.02 -1.83 -10.63
CA PRO A 36 10.25 -0.66 -11.48
C PRO A 36 8.97 0.05 -11.92
N GLY A 37 7.85 -0.67 -11.97
CA GLY A 37 6.55 -0.09 -12.35
C GLY A 37 5.86 0.69 -11.25
N THR A 38 6.26 0.50 -9.99
CA THR A 38 5.72 1.25 -8.86
C THR A 38 6.55 2.54 -8.72
N ARG A 39 6.08 3.62 -9.32
CA ARG A 39 6.85 4.84 -9.45
C ARG A 39 6.84 5.69 -8.19
N VAL A 40 5.75 5.65 -7.45
CA VAL A 40 5.57 6.38 -6.20
C VAL A 40 4.91 5.46 -5.19
N TRP A 41 5.42 5.46 -3.96
CA TRP A 41 4.89 4.62 -2.90
C TRP A 41 5.07 5.35 -1.57
N TYR A 42 3.97 5.50 -0.83
CA TYR A 42 3.99 6.09 0.51
C TYR A 42 3.33 5.15 1.50
N GLY A 43 4.01 4.90 2.63
CA GLY A 43 3.39 4.29 3.79
C GLY A 43 3.15 5.38 4.83
N PHE A 44 1.98 5.36 5.49
CA PHE A 44 1.64 6.43 6.43
C PHE A 44 0.75 5.94 7.56
N ARG A 45 0.68 6.74 8.61
CA ARG A 45 -0.23 6.54 9.73
C ARG A 45 -1.32 7.61 9.68
N VAL A 46 -2.57 7.19 9.84
CA VAL A 46 -3.71 8.10 9.93
C VAL A 46 -3.94 8.49 11.40
N ASP A 47 -3.98 7.48 12.28
CA ASP A 47 -4.14 7.66 13.72
C ASP A 47 -3.48 6.48 14.44
N GLY A 48 -3.76 6.30 15.74
CA GLY A 48 -3.08 5.28 16.54
C GLY A 48 -3.23 3.84 16.05
N SER A 49 -4.29 3.53 15.30
CA SER A 49 -4.57 2.16 14.84
C SER A 49 -4.76 2.05 13.33
N THR A 50 -4.85 3.16 12.60
CA THR A 50 -5.13 3.15 11.16
C THR A 50 -3.88 3.57 10.40
N PHE A 51 -3.50 2.74 9.43
CA PHE A 51 -2.33 2.95 8.58
C PHE A 51 -2.76 2.86 7.12
N GLY A 52 -1.94 3.40 6.24
CA GLY A 52 -2.26 3.35 4.83
C GLY A 52 -1.04 3.28 3.95
N ILE A 53 -1.31 2.92 2.70
CA ILE A 53 -0.34 2.93 1.63
C ILE A 53 -1.01 3.60 0.44
N PHE A 54 -0.30 4.53 -0.19
CA PHE A 54 -0.70 5.08 -1.48
C PHE A 54 0.44 4.89 -2.46
N ASP A 55 0.13 4.35 -3.63
CA ASP A 55 1.12 4.21 -4.69
C ASP A 55 0.52 4.58 -6.04
N ALA A 56 1.40 4.89 -6.99
CA ALA A 56 0.98 5.39 -8.28
C ALA A 56 1.81 4.80 -9.41
N PHE A 57 1.16 4.68 -10.57
CA PHE A 57 1.66 3.95 -11.74
C PHE A 57 1.38 4.73 -13.02
N GLU A 58 2.21 4.52 -14.03
CA GLU A 58 2.02 5.14 -15.34
C GLU A 58 1.00 4.39 -16.21
N ASP A 59 0.83 3.08 -15.99
CA ASP A 59 -0.05 2.25 -16.80
C ASP A 59 -0.69 1.14 -15.97
N GLU A 60 -1.72 0.52 -16.55
CA GLU A 60 -2.48 -0.54 -15.88
C GLU A 60 -1.63 -1.81 -15.70
N ALA A 61 -0.74 -2.12 -16.62
CA ALA A 61 0.11 -3.30 -16.49
C ALA A 61 0.99 -3.21 -15.25
N SER A 62 1.55 -2.03 -14.96
CA SER A 62 2.36 -1.80 -13.77
C SER A 62 1.52 -1.91 -12.50
N ARG A 63 0.30 -1.36 -12.51
CA ARG A 63 -0.60 -1.46 -11.36
C ARG A 63 -0.99 -2.91 -11.10
N GLN A 64 -1.30 -3.69 -12.14
CA GLN A 64 -1.64 -5.10 -11.99
C GLN A 64 -0.44 -5.93 -11.52
N ALA A 65 0.76 -5.60 -11.96
CA ALA A 65 1.98 -6.26 -11.48
C ALA A 65 2.15 -6.05 -9.98
N HIS A 66 1.90 -4.84 -9.48
CA HIS A 66 1.96 -4.56 -8.06
C HIS A 66 0.88 -5.32 -7.28
N LEU A 67 -0.35 -5.35 -7.79
CA LEU A 67 -1.45 -6.09 -7.14
C LEU A 67 -1.20 -7.60 -7.06
N SER A 68 -0.37 -8.13 -7.96
CA SER A 68 0.03 -9.54 -7.96
C SER A 68 1.34 -9.77 -7.21
N GLY A 69 1.91 -8.73 -6.62
CA GLY A 69 3.24 -8.76 -6.03
C GLY A 69 3.27 -9.20 -4.58
N GLN A 70 4.42 -8.98 -3.95
CA GLN A 70 4.71 -9.49 -2.61
C GLN A 70 3.94 -8.77 -1.50
N ILE A 71 3.70 -7.46 -1.63
CA ILE A 71 3.04 -6.70 -0.57
C ILE A 71 1.58 -7.14 -0.41
N PRO A 72 0.76 -7.20 -1.46
CA PRO A 72 -0.61 -7.71 -1.31
C PRO A 72 -0.65 -9.15 -0.81
N ALA A 73 0.27 -10.00 -1.26
CA ALA A 73 0.34 -11.39 -0.80
C ALA A 73 0.68 -11.47 0.69
N ALA A 74 1.64 -10.68 1.15
CA ALA A 74 2.03 -10.63 2.56
C ALA A 74 0.88 -10.07 3.41
N LEU A 75 0.16 -9.07 2.90
CA LEU A 75 -0.98 -8.49 3.59
C LEU A 75 -2.12 -9.51 3.74
N ALA A 76 -2.39 -10.30 2.70
CA ALA A 76 -3.39 -11.35 2.76
C ALA A 76 -3.00 -12.43 3.79
N SER A 77 -1.72 -12.77 3.86
CA SER A 77 -1.21 -13.78 4.78
C SER A 77 -1.21 -13.31 6.24
N ALA A 78 -0.73 -12.08 6.49
CA ALA A 78 -0.59 -11.53 7.84
C ALA A 78 -1.87 -10.87 8.37
N GLY A 79 -2.74 -10.44 7.47
CA GLY A 79 -3.93 -9.67 7.81
C GLY A 79 -4.79 -10.26 8.91
N PRO A 80 -5.17 -11.56 8.84
CA PRO A 80 -6.03 -12.15 9.87
C PRO A 80 -5.46 -12.07 11.28
N GLN A 81 -4.15 -12.02 11.43
CA GLN A 81 -3.50 -11.94 12.73
C GLN A 81 -3.32 -10.50 13.21
N LEU A 82 -3.13 -9.57 12.29
CA LEU A 82 -2.74 -8.20 12.62
C LEU A 82 -3.86 -7.18 12.50
N LEU A 83 -4.83 -7.44 11.62
CA LEU A 83 -5.85 -6.46 11.24
C LEU A 83 -7.19 -6.74 11.87
N ALA A 84 -7.86 -5.67 12.33
CA ALA A 84 -9.18 -5.75 12.94
C ALA A 84 -10.27 -6.07 11.91
N LYS A 85 -10.01 -5.78 10.64
CA LYS A 85 -10.94 -6.06 9.53
C LYS A 85 -10.14 -6.20 8.24
N ASP A 86 -10.79 -6.63 7.17
CA ASP A 86 -10.15 -6.76 5.87
C ASP A 86 -9.59 -5.41 5.40
N PRO A 87 -8.45 -5.40 4.69
CA PRO A 87 -7.92 -4.17 4.11
C PRO A 87 -8.95 -3.52 3.17
N ASP A 88 -9.04 -2.19 3.25
CA ASP A 88 -9.87 -1.41 2.33
C ASP A 88 -8.96 -0.97 1.17
N ILE A 89 -9.06 -1.64 0.04
CA ILE A 89 -8.20 -1.40 -1.12
C ILE A 89 -9.04 -0.78 -2.23
N ARG A 90 -8.64 0.41 -2.66
CA ARG A 90 -9.35 1.16 -3.69
C ARG A 90 -8.42 1.47 -4.85
N LEU A 91 -8.88 1.17 -6.06
CA LEU A 91 -8.21 1.58 -7.28
C LEU A 91 -8.69 2.99 -7.59
N VAL A 92 -7.76 3.91 -7.77
CA VAL A 92 -8.10 5.32 -7.94
C VAL A 92 -7.49 5.87 -9.22
N ASP A 93 -8.11 6.93 -9.74
CA ASP A 93 -7.54 7.72 -10.82
C ASP A 93 -6.80 8.91 -10.20
N VAL A 94 -5.57 9.12 -10.62
CA VAL A 94 -4.79 10.27 -10.18
C VAL A 94 -5.10 11.43 -11.08
N LEU A 95 -5.59 12.53 -10.50
CA LEU A 95 -6.05 13.68 -11.28
C LEU A 95 -5.01 14.77 -11.40
N ALA A 96 -4.11 14.87 -10.41
CA ALA A 96 -3.07 15.90 -10.40
C ALA A 96 -1.90 15.43 -9.58
N VAL A 97 -0.68 15.75 -10.00
CA VAL A 97 0.55 15.32 -9.33
C VAL A 97 1.50 16.51 -9.23
N LYS A 98 2.14 16.64 -8.08
CA LYS A 98 3.28 17.51 -7.90
C LYS A 98 4.34 16.75 -7.11
N GLY A 99 5.59 16.85 -7.53
CA GLY A 99 6.71 16.30 -6.77
C GLY A 99 7.01 14.83 -7.01
N ALA A 100 6.49 14.26 -8.07
CA ALA A 100 6.76 12.86 -8.39
C ALA A 100 7.48 12.69 -9.72
#